data_9ccca4ac56615e3a46343bc6beefd654
#
_entry.id   9ccca4ac56615e3a46343bc6beefd654
#
_cell.length_a   1.000
_cell.length_b   1.000
_cell.length_c   1.000
_cell.angle_alpha   90.00
_cell.angle_beta   90.00
_cell.angle_gamma   90.00
#
_symmetry.space_group_name_H-M   'P 1'
#
loop_
_entity.id
_entity.type
_entity.pdbx_description
1 polymer ?
#
loop_
_entity_poly.entity_id
_entity_poly.type
_entity_poly.pdbx_seq_one_letter_code
_entity_poly.pdbx_strand_id
1 'polypeptide(L)'
;MRYRKPDPRAGLFILLLANIGMFLERTGSQGIALTGVIIVVLIVYGCSKIAAGGAEFLLILYCLQTFVLPASPIAFTALFSVFVNMTRRMLPCLLTGTLLVKKCSVHEFVAALRKMHLPQNLITAMAVTVRYFPAISEEVRHIKDAMKLQRISAGRKIECYLVPIMLSATKTAEELSAAAAVRGIDNPKKKTCAVEISFSFTDIFCMLFTAIAVVLILIFVKG
;
A
#
# COMPACT_ATOMS: atom_id res chain seq x y z
N MET A 1 14.03 -21.87 -4.86
CA MET A 1 12.65 -21.97 -4.36
C MET A 1 11.84 -20.88 -5.05
N ARG A 2 10.81 -21.28 -5.82
CA ARG A 2 9.94 -20.34 -6.56
C ARG A 2 8.95 -19.73 -5.55
N TYR A 3 9.33 -18.63 -4.90
CA TYR A 3 8.44 -17.91 -4.01
C TYR A 3 7.16 -17.53 -4.77
N ARG A 4 6.05 -18.10 -4.34
CA ARG A 4 4.74 -17.86 -4.92
C ARG A 4 4.34 -16.41 -4.66
N LYS A 5 3.84 -15.73 -5.67
CA LYS A 5 3.30 -14.37 -5.52
C LYS A 5 2.06 -14.43 -4.64
N PRO A 6 1.95 -13.59 -3.59
CA PRO A 6 0.74 -13.51 -2.79
C PRO A 6 -0.43 -12.98 -3.63
N ASP A 7 -1.60 -13.51 -3.40
CA ASP A 7 -2.83 -12.94 -3.96
C ASP A 7 -3.06 -11.53 -3.38
N PRO A 8 -3.32 -10.50 -4.22
CA PRO A 8 -3.54 -9.13 -3.75
C PRO A 8 -4.70 -9.03 -2.75
N ARG A 9 -5.69 -9.91 -2.83
CA ARG A 9 -6.82 -9.98 -1.89
C ARG A 9 -6.38 -10.41 -0.50
N ALA A 10 -5.54 -11.43 -0.41
CA ALA A 10 -4.98 -11.89 0.85
C ALA A 10 -4.14 -10.77 1.49
N GLY A 11 -3.32 -10.07 0.68
CA GLY A 11 -2.57 -8.92 1.13
C GLY A 11 -3.42 -7.78 1.67
N LEU A 12 -4.53 -7.43 0.98
CA LEU A 12 -5.49 -6.43 1.44
C LEU A 12 -6.18 -6.85 2.74
N PHE A 13 -6.57 -8.12 2.86
CA PHE A 13 -7.20 -8.63 4.06
C PHE A 13 -6.25 -8.59 5.27
N ILE A 14 -5.00 -9.01 5.08
CA ILE A 14 -3.97 -8.95 6.12
C ILE A 14 -3.70 -7.49 6.52
N LEU A 15 -3.65 -6.56 5.57
CA LEU A 15 -3.48 -5.14 5.83
C LEU A 15 -4.66 -4.57 6.64
N LEU A 16 -5.88 -4.96 6.31
CA LEU A 16 -7.08 -4.53 7.03
C LEU A 16 -7.08 -5.09 8.46
N LEU A 17 -6.74 -6.36 8.65
CA LEU A 17 -6.61 -6.97 9.97
C LEU A 17 -5.49 -6.31 10.79
N ALA A 18 -4.35 -6.00 10.18
CA ALA A 18 -3.25 -5.29 10.84
C ALA A 18 -3.69 -3.90 11.34
N ASN A 19 -4.46 -3.16 10.50
CA ASN A 19 -5.02 -1.88 10.89
C ASN A 19 -6.03 -1.99 12.03
N ILE A 20 -6.95 -2.97 11.97
CA ILE A 20 -7.91 -3.22 13.04
C ILE A 20 -7.17 -3.59 14.35
N GLY A 21 -6.20 -4.50 14.28
CA GLY A 21 -5.38 -4.90 15.43
C GLY A 21 -4.64 -3.72 16.07
N MET A 22 -4.08 -2.85 15.24
CA MET A 22 -3.43 -1.61 15.66
C MET A 22 -4.40 -0.64 16.34
N PHE A 23 -5.62 -0.51 15.82
CA PHE A 23 -6.62 0.43 16.37
C PHE A 23 -7.14 -0.03 17.75
N LEU A 24 -7.24 -1.35 17.93
CA LEU A 24 -7.68 -1.95 19.18
C LEU A 24 -6.55 -2.13 20.21
N GLU A 25 -5.31 -1.81 19.85
CA GLU A 25 -4.15 -1.89 20.75
C GLU A 25 -4.31 -0.96 21.98
N ARG A 26 -4.32 -1.56 23.16
CA ARG A 26 -4.35 -0.84 24.46
C ARG A 26 -2.99 -0.86 25.14
N THR A 27 -2.21 -1.90 24.97
CA THR A 27 -0.95 -2.11 25.69
C THR A 27 0.20 -2.28 24.70
N GLY A 28 1.34 -1.67 24.99
CA GLY A 28 2.50 -1.71 24.08
C GLY A 28 3.03 -3.09 23.75
N SER A 29 2.83 -4.10 24.60
CA SER A 29 3.19 -5.50 24.31
C SER A 29 2.38 -6.09 23.15
N GLN A 30 1.13 -5.68 22.97
CA GLN A 30 0.26 -6.14 21.88
C GLN A 30 0.80 -5.71 20.51
N GLY A 31 1.27 -4.48 20.39
CA GLY A 31 1.86 -4.00 19.13
C GLY A 31 3.15 -4.73 18.75
N ILE A 32 3.96 -5.11 19.74
CA ILE A 32 5.15 -5.94 19.49
C ILE A 32 4.75 -7.33 18.99
N ALA A 33 3.77 -7.97 19.64
CA ALA A 33 3.27 -9.26 19.23
C ALA A 33 2.66 -9.23 17.82
N LEU A 34 1.84 -8.21 17.53
CA LEU A 34 1.23 -8.01 16.21
C LEU A 34 2.29 -7.83 15.12
N THR A 35 3.31 -7.00 15.39
CA THR A 35 4.42 -6.77 14.46
C THR A 35 5.21 -8.06 14.25
N GLY A 36 5.43 -8.85 15.31
CA GLY A 36 6.08 -10.17 15.23
C GLY A 36 5.31 -11.13 14.31
N VAL A 37 3.99 -11.19 14.43
CA VAL A 37 3.14 -12.01 13.55
C VAL A 37 3.28 -11.58 12.09
N ILE A 38 3.29 -10.27 11.82
CA ILE A 38 3.46 -9.76 10.45
C ILE A 38 4.85 -10.07 9.90
N ILE A 39 5.90 -9.99 10.73
CA ILE A 39 7.25 -10.37 10.32
C ILE A 39 7.30 -11.85 9.91
N VAL A 40 6.65 -12.74 10.65
CA VAL A 40 6.52 -14.16 10.27
C VAL A 40 5.81 -14.32 8.93
N VAL A 41 4.71 -13.62 8.71
CA VAL A 41 3.99 -13.62 7.44
C VAL A 41 4.89 -13.13 6.29
N LEU A 42 5.68 -12.07 6.49
CA LEU A 42 6.64 -11.58 5.51
C LEU A 42 7.70 -12.62 5.14
N ILE A 43 8.18 -13.39 6.12
CA ILE A 43 9.16 -14.47 5.91
C ILE A 43 8.53 -15.59 5.06
N VAL A 44 7.30 -15.98 5.35
CA VAL A 44 6.55 -17.00 4.58
C VAL A 44 6.38 -16.56 3.10
N TYR A 45 6.11 -15.29 2.85
CA TYR A 45 6.04 -14.74 1.49
C TYR A 45 7.41 -14.50 0.84
N GLY A 46 8.51 -14.85 1.51
CA GLY A 46 9.87 -14.71 0.99
C GLY A 46 10.37 -13.28 0.86
N CYS A 47 9.85 -12.37 1.68
CA CYS A 47 10.34 -10.99 1.81
C CYS A 47 11.32 -10.85 2.99
N SER A 48 12.29 -11.76 3.10
CA SER A 48 13.25 -11.82 4.22
C SER A 48 13.98 -10.50 4.47
N LYS A 49 14.36 -9.77 3.42
CA LYS A 49 15.03 -8.46 3.55
C LYS A 49 14.13 -7.40 4.22
N ILE A 50 12.84 -7.39 3.90
CA ILE A 50 11.88 -6.45 4.51
C ILE A 50 11.58 -6.89 5.94
N ALA A 51 11.42 -8.20 6.15
CA ALA A 51 11.21 -8.79 7.48
C ALA A 51 12.38 -8.50 8.41
N ALA A 52 13.62 -8.67 7.94
CA ALA A 52 14.83 -8.36 8.71
C ALA A 52 14.92 -6.86 9.05
N GLY A 53 14.72 -5.97 8.08
CA GLY A 53 14.71 -4.53 8.33
C GLY A 53 13.58 -4.09 9.27
N GLY A 54 12.42 -4.70 9.18
CA GLY A 54 11.30 -4.45 10.11
C GLY A 54 11.60 -4.94 11.52
N ALA A 55 12.23 -6.11 11.67
CA ALA A 55 12.64 -6.64 12.95
C ALA A 55 13.76 -5.80 13.60
N GLU A 56 14.74 -5.40 12.80
CA GLU A 56 15.83 -4.52 13.24
C GLU A 56 15.29 -3.16 13.72
N PHE A 57 14.41 -2.56 12.95
CA PHE A 57 13.79 -1.28 13.30
C PHE A 57 12.93 -1.38 14.57
N LEU A 58 12.18 -2.48 14.72
CA LEU A 58 11.40 -2.75 15.93
C LEU A 58 12.32 -2.89 17.16
N LEU A 59 13.46 -3.59 16.98
CA LEU A 59 14.43 -3.80 18.06
C LEU A 59 15.09 -2.49 18.47
N ILE A 60 15.43 -1.63 17.52
CA ILE A 60 15.97 -0.29 17.78
C ILE A 60 14.94 0.55 18.58
N LEU A 61 13.68 0.55 18.18
CA LEU A 61 12.61 1.28 18.89
C LEU A 61 12.42 0.73 20.32
N TYR A 62 12.49 -0.58 20.49
CA TYR A 62 12.38 -1.23 21.79
C TYR A 62 13.56 -0.87 22.70
N CYS A 63 14.79 -0.94 22.19
CA CYS A 63 15.99 -0.51 22.92
C CYS A 63 15.92 0.97 23.32
N LEU A 64 15.49 1.81 22.39
CA LEU A 64 15.30 3.24 22.64
C LEU A 64 14.31 3.49 23.77
N GLN A 65 13.19 2.78 23.77
CA GLN A 65 12.16 2.89 24.79
C GLN A 65 12.61 2.40 26.16
N THR A 66 13.42 1.32 26.20
CA THR A 66 13.80 0.66 27.45
C THR A 66 15.05 1.26 28.09
N PHE A 67 16.03 1.72 27.27
CA PHE A 67 17.31 2.20 27.78
C PHE A 67 17.45 3.73 27.73
N VAL A 68 16.99 4.38 26.69
CA VAL A 68 17.24 5.81 26.48
C VAL A 68 16.19 6.68 27.17
N LEU A 69 14.93 6.31 27.10
CA LEU A 69 13.87 7.12 27.71
C LEU A 69 14.00 7.24 29.25
N PRO A 70 14.27 6.16 30.01
CA PRO A 70 14.39 6.27 31.48
C PRO A 70 15.60 7.10 31.94
N ALA A 71 16.64 7.19 31.12
CA ALA A 71 17.87 7.95 31.41
C ALA A 71 17.79 9.44 31.06
N SER A 72 16.71 9.89 30.42
CA SER A 72 16.57 11.26 29.90
C SER A 72 15.75 12.17 30.84
N PRO A 73 15.91 13.51 30.78
CA PRO A 73 15.09 14.47 31.52
C PRO A 73 13.60 14.32 31.24
N ILE A 74 12.75 14.53 32.26
CA ILE A 74 11.29 14.28 32.21
C ILE A 74 10.60 14.98 31.02
N ALA A 75 10.96 16.22 30.71
CA ALA A 75 10.37 16.97 29.61
C ALA A 75 10.69 16.34 28.23
N PHE A 76 11.91 15.86 28.05
CA PHE A 76 12.34 15.18 26.82
C PHE A 76 11.69 13.80 26.68
N THR A 77 11.61 13.06 27.78
CA THR A 77 10.98 11.74 27.83
C THR A 77 9.51 11.79 27.45
N ALA A 78 8.76 12.81 27.91
CA ALA A 78 7.33 12.95 27.59
C ALA A 78 7.08 13.14 26.09
N LEU A 79 7.80 14.05 25.44
CA LEU A 79 7.66 14.30 23.99
C LEU A 79 8.14 13.13 23.14
N PHE A 80 9.29 12.57 23.49
CA PHE A 80 9.93 11.52 22.69
C PHE A 80 9.21 10.17 22.82
N SER A 81 8.63 9.87 23.99
CA SER A 81 7.84 8.65 24.19
C SER A 81 6.59 8.60 23.32
N VAL A 82 5.92 9.73 23.11
CA VAL A 82 4.76 9.82 22.21
C VAL A 82 5.18 9.50 20.77
N PHE A 83 6.30 10.09 20.31
CA PHE A 83 6.80 9.86 18.98
C PHE A 83 7.20 8.39 18.73
N VAL A 84 7.95 7.80 19.68
CA VAL A 84 8.38 6.40 19.62
C VAL A 84 7.16 5.46 19.61
N ASN A 85 6.18 5.70 20.48
CA ASN A 85 4.96 4.90 20.52
C ASN A 85 4.15 5.01 19.24
N MET A 86 3.99 6.21 18.66
CA MET A 86 3.29 6.40 17.39
C MET A 86 4.01 5.69 16.22
N THR A 87 5.33 5.82 16.16
CA THR A 87 6.15 5.15 15.13
C THR A 87 6.03 3.63 15.25
N ARG A 88 6.15 3.07 16.45
CA ARG A 88 5.99 1.65 16.69
C ARG A 88 4.61 1.15 16.27
N ARG A 89 3.56 1.90 16.60
CA ARG A 89 2.19 1.58 16.26
C ARG A 89 1.94 1.56 14.76
N MET A 90 2.60 2.43 13.98
CA MET A 90 2.49 2.46 12.51
C MET A 90 3.23 1.32 11.80
N LEU A 91 4.17 0.66 12.47
CA LEU A 91 5.10 -0.31 11.90
C LEU A 91 4.41 -1.52 11.25
N PRO A 92 3.42 -2.19 11.86
CA PRO A 92 2.73 -3.32 11.26
C PRO A 92 2.01 -2.94 9.96
N CYS A 93 1.41 -1.77 9.91
CA CYS A 93 0.74 -1.27 8.70
C CYS A 93 1.75 -0.99 7.58
N LEU A 94 2.89 -0.34 7.90
CA LEU A 94 3.95 -0.06 6.92
C LEU A 94 4.57 -1.35 6.36
N LEU A 95 4.82 -2.34 7.20
CA LEU A 95 5.38 -3.63 6.77
C LEU A 95 4.42 -4.37 5.83
N THR A 96 3.14 -4.41 6.17
CA THR A 96 2.11 -5.05 5.32
C THR A 96 1.92 -4.28 4.01
N GLY A 97 1.91 -2.95 4.06
CA GLY A 97 1.84 -2.11 2.87
C GLY A 97 3.03 -2.32 1.93
N THR A 98 4.25 -2.39 2.45
CA THR A 98 5.45 -2.66 1.64
C THR A 98 5.46 -4.06 1.03
N LEU A 99 4.90 -5.07 1.71
CA LEU A 99 4.68 -6.40 1.14
C LEU A 99 3.79 -6.31 -0.11
N LEU A 100 2.66 -5.62 0.03
CA LEU A 100 1.66 -5.50 -1.02
C LEU A 100 2.23 -4.80 -2.26
N VAL A 101 2.91 -3.67 -2.06
CA VAL A 101 3.52 -2.90 -3.15
C VAL A 101 4.65 -3.67 -3.86
N LYS A 102 5.49 -4.42 -3.13
CA LYS A 102 6.61 -5.14 -3.74
C LYS A 102 6.23 -6.44 -4.43
N LYS A 103 5.19 -7.11 -3.98
CA LYS A 103 4.80 -8.43 -4.50
C LYS A 103 3.64 -8.40 -5.48
N CYS A 104 2.74 -7.45 -5.35
CA CYS A 104 1.57 -7.33 -6.22
C CYS A 104 1.83 -6.29 -7.31
N SER A 105 1.66 -6.67 -8.57
CA SER A 105 1.64 -5.69 -9.65
C SER A 105 0.32 -4.93 -9.64
N VAL A 106 0.33 -3.69 -10.14
CA VAL A 106 -0.89 -2.86 -10.20
C VAL A 106 -1.99 -3.52 -11.04
N HIS A 107 -1.61 -4.26 -12.08
CA HIS A 107 -2.55 -5.03 -12.92
C HIS A 107 -3.22 -6.18 -12.15
N GLU A 108 -2.45 -6.92 -11.33
CA GLU A 108 -2.98 -7.97 -10.45
C GLU A 108 -3.91 -7.39 -9.38
N PHE A 109 -3.58 -6.18 -8.89
CA PHE A 109 -4.40 -5.47 -7.92
C PHE A 109 -5.77 -5.08 -8.51
N VAL A 110 -5.80 -4.50 -9.72
CA VAL A 110 -7.06 -4.18 -10.42
C VAL A 110 -7.88 -5.44 -10.71
N ALA A 111 -7.23 -6.54 -11.11
CA ALA A 111 -7.90 -7.80 -11.34
C ALA A 111 -8.47 -8.41 -10.03
N ALA A 112 -7.79 -8.21 -8.89
CA ALA A 112 -8.29 -8.61 -7.57
C ALA A 112 -9.54 -7.82 -7.18
N LEU A 113 -9.52 -6.49 -7.36
CA LEU A 113 -10.66 -5.61 -7.10
C LEU A 113 -11.89 -6.00 -7.94
N ARG A 114 -11.68 -6.41 -9.20
CA ARG A 114 -12.76 -6.90 -10.05
C ARG A 114 -13.45 -8.12 -9.46
N LYS A 115 -12.69 -9.05 -8.90
CA LYS A 115 -13.24 -10.25 -8.26
C LYS A 115 -13.92 -9.96 -6.92
N MET A 116 -13.71 -8.78 -6.32
CA MET A 116 -14.38 -8.31 -5.10
C MET A 116 -15.75 -7.66 -5.38
N HIS A 117 -16.32 -7.84 -6.58
CA HIS A 117 -17.64 -7.33 -6.98
C HIS A 117 -17.77 -5.79 -6.97
N LEU A 118 -16.68 -5.07 -7.22
CA LEU A 118 -16.77 -3.63 -7.42
C LEU A 118 -17.53 -3.29 -8.73
N PRO A 119 -18.17 -2.12 -8.80
CA PRO A 119 -18.91 -1.70 -9.99
C PRO A 119 -18.00 -1.65 -11.22
N GLN A 120 -18.52 -2.15 -12.34
CA GLN A 120 -17.77 -2.34 -13.59
C GLN A 120 -17.13 -1.03 -14.10
N ASN A 121 -17.81 0.09 -13.92
CA ASN A 121 -17.32 1.40 -14.34
C ASN A 121 -16.02 1.80 -13.62
N LEU A 122 -15.95 1.54 -12.30
CA LEU A 122 -14.75 1.82 -11.51
C LEU A 122 -13.57 0.95 -11.98
N ILE A 123 -13.81 -0.32 -12.23
CA ILE A 123 -12.78 -1.27 -12.69
C ILE A 123 -12.24 -0.86 -14.06
N THR A 124 -13.14 -0.45 -14.96
CA THR A 124 -12.76 0.03 -16.30
C THR A 124 -11.91 1.30 -16.20
N ALA A 125 -12.34 2.26 -15.38
CA ALA A 125 -11.59 3.49 -15.13
C ALA A 125 -10.18 3.20 -14.57
N MET A 126 -10.07 2.33 -13.56
CA MET A 126 -8.78 1.94 -12.99
C MET A 126 -7.88 1.23 -14.00
N ALA A 127 -8.44 0.31 -14.80
CA ALA A 127 -7.67 -0.41 -15.81
C ALA A 127 -7.11 0.53 -16.89
N VAL A 128 -7.92 1.52 -17.31
CA VAL A 128 -7.49 2.56 -18.24
C VAL A 128 -6.41 3.44 -17.60
N THR A 129 -6.61 3.91 -16.39
CA THR A 129 -5.65 4.75 -15.66
C THR A 129 -4.29 4.08 -15.54
N VAL A 130 -4.24 2.81 -15.11
CA VAL A 130 -2.99 2.05 -14.97
C VAL A 130 -2.26 1.90 -16.30
N ARG A 131 -2.99 1.71 -17.39
CA ARG A 131 -2.41 1.58 -18.73
C ARG A 131 -1.82 2.91 -19.23
N TYR A 132 -2.46 4.03 -18.93
CA TYR A 132 -2.02 5.35 -19.38
C TYR A 132 -1.02 6.04 -18.44
N PHE A 133 -0.84 5.52 -17.23
CA PHE A 133 0.09 6.09 -16.26
C PHE A 133 1.53 6.26 -16.80
N PRO A 134 2.12 5.29 -17.54
CA PRO A 134 3.42 5.49 -18.16
C PRO A 134 3.45 6.64 -19.18
N ALA A 135 2.42 6.73 -20.04
CA ALA A 135 2.33 7.80 -21.04
C ALA A 135 2.22 9.18 -20.40
N ILE A 136 1.39 9.32 -19.35
CA ILE A 136 1.27 10.57 -18.58
C ILE A 136 2.62 10.94 -17.94
N SER A 137 3.35 9.98 -17.41
CA SER A 137 4.65 10.26 -16.77
C SER A 137 5.72 10.71 -17.77
N GLU A 138 5.66 10.22 -19.00
CA GLU A 138 6.50 10.70 -20.12
C GLU A 138 6.12 12.13 -20.53
N GLU A 139 4.84 12.41 -20.68
CA GLU A 139 4.33 13.74 -21.00
C GLU A 139 4.75 14.78 -19.95
N VAL A 140 4.57 14.46 -18.67
CA VAL A 140 5.04 15.29 -17.54
C VAL A 140 6.55 15.54 -17.62
N ARG A 141 7.34 14.55 -18.03
CA ARG A 141 8.78 14.69 -18.20
C ARG A 141 9.12 15.63 -19.35
N HIS A 142 8.43 15.51 -20.49
CA HIS A 142 8.62 16.42 -21.64
C HIS A 142 8.28 17.86 -21.29
N ILE A 143 7.16 18.09 -20.60
CA ILE A 143 6.78 19.44 -20.13
C ILE A 143 7.84 20.00 -19.18
N LYS A 144 8.34 19.18 -18.25
CA LYS A 144 9.39 19.58 -17.31
C LYS A 144 10.70 19.94 -18.01
N ASP A 145 11.08 19.22 -19.04
CA ASP A 145 12.31 19.47 -19.80
C ASP A 145 12.13 20.73 -20.69
N ALA A 146 10.98 20.95 -21.30
CA ALA A 146 10.65 22.17 -22.02
C ALA A 146 10.71 23.42 -21.11
N MET A 147 10.21 23.29 -19.86
CA MET A 147 10.27 24.38 -18.88
C MET A 147 11.70 24.71 -18.39
N LYS A 148 12.62 23.75 -18.39
CA LYS A 148 14.02 24.01 -18.06
C LYS A 148 14.71 24.90 -19.11
N LEU A 149 14.29 24.77 -20.37
CA LEU A 149 14.80 25.59 -21.48
C LEU A 149 14.29 27.02 -21.43
N GLN A 150 13.11 27.23 -20.87
CA GLN A 150 12.54 28.58 -20.68
C GLN A 150 12.92 29.09 -19.30
N ARG A 151 13.56 30.26 -19.24
CA ARG A 151 13.88 30.95 -17.97
C ARG A 151 12.61 31.55 -17.35
N ILE A 152 11.79 30.70 -16.73
CA ILE A 152 10.50 31.10 -16.14
C ILE A 152 10.73 31.62 -14.72
N SER A 153 10.11 32.75 -14.39
CA SER A 153 10.09 33.31 -13.03
C SER A 153 9.42 32.35 -12.04
N ALA A 154 9.95 32.28 -10.80
CA ALA A 154 9.52 31.33 -9.78
C ALA A 154 8.00 31.35 -9.51
N GLY A 155 7.35 32.53 -9.58
CA GLY A 155 5.91 32.68 -9.34
C GLY A 155 5.01 32.06 -10.42
N ARG A 156 5.47 31.99 -11.68
CA ARG A 156 4.69 31.43 -12.81
C ARG A 156 4.99 29.96 -13.10
N LYS A 157 5.95 29.36 -12.38
CA LYS A 157 6.34 27.96 -12.63
C LYS A 157 5.18 26.97 -12.51
N ILE A 158 4.31 27.16 -11.52
CA ILE A 158 3.18 26.27 -11.27
C ILE A 158 2.18 26.38 -12.41
N GLU A 159 1.83 27.57 -12.83
CA GLU A 159 0.87 27.84 -13.93
C GLU A 159 1.36 27.27 -15.26
N CYS A 160 2.62 27.58 -15.63
CA CYS A 160 3.26 27.04 -16.83
C CYS A 160 3.42 25.52 -16.84
N TYR A 161 3.37 24.88 -15.68
CA TYR A 161 3.41 23.43 -15.55
C TYR A 161 2.00 22.82 -15.60
N LEU A 162 1.05 23.41 -14.89
CA LEU A 162 -0.28 22.84 -14.67
C LEU A 162 -1.16 22.98 -15.93
N VAL A 163 -1.09 24.11 -16.63
CA VAL A 163 -1.92 24.36 -17.82
C VAL A 163 -1.65 23.36 -18.95
N PRO A 164 -0.40 23.11 -19.40
CA PRO A 164 -0.13 22.11 -20.43
C PRO A 164 -0.55 20.69 -20.03
N ILE A 165 -0.33 20.30 -18.76
CA ILE A 165 -0.73 18.98 -18.27
C ILE A 165 -2.25 18.83 -18.32
N MET A 166 -3.01 19.83 -17.87
CA MET A 166 -4.47 19.77 -17.91
C MET A 166 -5.00 19.71 -19.33
N LEU A 167 -4.44 20.50 -20.25
CA LEU A 167 -4.80 20.48 -21.67
C LEU A 167 -4.52 19.11 -22.31
N SER A 168 -3.33 18.57 -22.09
CA SER A 168 -2.96 17.23 -22.59
C SER A 168 -3.86 16.15 -22.01
N ALA A 169 -4.14 16.20 -20.70
CA ALA A 169 -5.02 15.24 -20.03
C ALA A 169 -6.46 15.30 -20.57
N THR A 170 -6.99 16.52 -20.82
CA THR A 170 -8.35 16.70 -21.39
C THR A 170 -8.42 16.12 -22.80
N LYS A 171 -7.45 16.47 -23.66
CA LYS A 171 -7.39 15.95 -25.02
C LYS A 171 -7.29 14.42 -25.05
N THR A 172 -6.44 13.84 -24.22
CA THR A 172 -6.31 12.39 -24.10
C THR A 172 -7.61 11.74 -23.60
N ALA A 173 -8.32 12.37 -22.66
CA ALA A 173 -9.60 11.87 -22.17
C ALA A 173 -10.69 11.89 -23.25
N GLU A 174 -10.75 12.94 -24.09
CA GLU A 174 -11.67 13.05 -25.22
C GLU A 174 -11.38 11.96 -26.28
N GLU A 175 -10.14 11.82 -26.69
CA GLU A 175 -9.71 10.79 -27.65
C GLU A 175 -10.01 9.38 -27.15
N LEU A 176 -9.75 9.11 -25.87
CA LEU A 176 -10.05 7.84 -25.24
C LEU A 176 -11.54 7.56 -25.15
N SER A 177 -12.32 8.57 -24.79
CA SER A 177 -13.78 8.47 -24.72
C SER A 177 -14.37 8.13 -26.08
N ALA A 178 -13.95 8.83 -27.14
CA ALA A 178 -14.37 8.56 -28.50
C ALA A 178 -13.98 7.14 -28.96
N ALA A 179 -12.73 6.74 -28.71
CA ALA A 179 -12.25 5.40 -29.04
C ALA A 179 -12.98 4.29 -28.23
N ALA A 180 -13.35 4.57 -27.01
CA ALA A 180 -14.09 3.67 -26.13
C ALA A 180 -15.53 3.46 -26.62
N ALA A 181 -16.20 4.55 -27.03
CA ALA A 181 -17.54 4.50 -27.58
C ALA A 181 -17.59 3.66 -28.86
N VAL A 182 -16.66 3.88 -29.80
CA VAL A 182 -16.56 3.09 -31.04
C VAL A 182 -16.31 1.60 -30.77
N ARG A 183 -15.55 1.27 -29.70
CA ARG A 183 -15.28 -0.12 -29.30
C ARG A 183 -16.42 -0.75 -28.49
N GLY A 184 -17.51 -0.04 -28.24
CA GLY A 184 -18.67 -0.55 -27.53
C GLY A 184 -18.38 -0.83 -26.04
N ILE A 185 -17.60 0.02 -25.40
CA ILE A 185 -17.25 -0.16 -23.98
C ILE A 185 -18.51 -0.10 -23.09
N ASP A 186 -19.55 0.58 -23.53
CA ASP A 186 -20.84 0.69 -22.83
C ASP A 186 -21.74 -0.52 -22.98
N ASN A 187 -21.32 -1.55 -23.76
CA ASN A 187 -22.10 -2.76 -23.92
C ASN A 187 -22.22 -3.50 -22.57
N PRO A 188 -23.45 -3.84 -22.12
CA PRO A 188 -23.71 -4.48 -20.83
C PRO A 188 -23.21 -5.93 -20.70
N LYS A 189 -22.64 -6.51 -21.78
CA LYS A 189 -22.06 -7.86 -21.73
C LYS A 189 -20.90 -7.94 -20.75
N LYS A 190 -20.81 -9.06 -20.03
CA LYS A 190 -19.73 -9.35 -19.11
C LYS A 190 -18.37 -9.32 -19.84
N LYS A 191 -17.49 -8.43 -19.40
CA LYS A 191 -16.13 -8.29 -19.97
C LYS A 191 -15.22 -9.38 -19.40
N THR A 192 -14.43 -10.02 -20.24
CA THR A 192 -13.43 -11.01 -19.82
C THR A 192 -12.19 -10.33 -19.24
N CYS A 193 -11.45 -11.03 -18.39
CA CYS A 193 -10.19 -10.54 -17.82
C CYS A 193 -9.04 -11.42 -18.35
N ALA A 194 -7.99 -10.78 -18.85
CA ALA A 194 -6.80 -11.49 -19.34
C ALA A 194 -5.90 -11.98 -18.17
N VAL A 195 -6.03 -11.40 -16.98
CA VAL A 195 -5.23 -11.78 -15.82
C VAL A 195 -6.04 -12.74 -14.95
N GLU A 196 -5.63 -14.00 -14.92
CA GLU A 196 -6.18 -14.99 -14.00
C GLU A 196 -5.45 -14.96 -12.66
N ILE A 197 -6.19 -14.73 -11.60
CA ILE A 197 -5.69 -14.77 -10.23
C ILE A 197 -6.29 -16.02 -9.57
N SER A 198 -5.43 -16.88 -9.04
CA SER A 198 -5.82 -18.10 -8.33
C SER A 198 -5.39 -18.02 -6.86
N PHE A 199 -6.31 -18.30 -5.94
CA PHE A 199 -5.99 -18.42 -4.52
C PHE A 199 -4.99 -19.56 -4.28
N SER A 200 -3.96 -19.28 -3.49
CA SER A 200 -3.03 -20.28 -3.03
C SER A 200 -3.39 -20.75 -1.60
N PHE A 201 -3.15 -22.02 -1.31
CA PHE A 201 -3.29 -22.54 0.07
C PHE A 201 -2.46 -21.73 1.09
N THR A 202 -1.31 -21.22 0.68
CA THR A 202 -0.44 -20.36 1.49
C THR A 202 -1.14 -19.07 1.89
N ASP A 203 -1.93 -18.50 0.98
CA ASP A 203 -2.64 -17.23 1.24
C ASP A 203 -3.74 -17.41 2.26
N ILE A 204 -4.49 -18.52 2.16
CA ILE A 204 -5.55 -18.88 3.13
C ILE A 204 -4.93 -19.11 4.50
N PHE A 205 -3.81 -19.85 4.55
CA PHE A 205 -3.10 -20.11 5.81
C PHE A 205 -2.61 -18.81 6.46
N CYS A 206 -1.99 -17.91 5.71
CA CYS A 206 -1.51 -16.62 6.23
C CYS A 206 -2.67 -15.72 6.69
N MET A 207 -3.80 -15.71 5.97
CA MET A 207 -5.01 -14.98 6.37
C MET A 207 -5.57 -15.51 7.71
N LEU A 208 -5.75 -16.83 7.81
CA LEU A 208 -6.24 -17.47 9.04
C LEU A 208 -5.27 -17.27 10.20
N PHE A 209 -3.97 -17.45 9.97
CA PHE A 209 -2.95 -17.26 11.00
C PHE A 209 -2.96 -15.83 11.53
N THR A 210 -3.05 -14.83 10.65
CA THR A 210 -3.11 -13.42 11.05
C THR A 210 -4.42 -13.11 11.79
N ALA A 211 -5.54 -13.65 11.32
CA ALA A 211 -6.85 -13.44 11.96
C ALA A 211 -6.87 -14.04 13.37
N ILE A 212 -6.43 -15.30 13.52
CA ILE A 212 -6.34 -15.97 14.82
C ILE A 212 -5.39 -15.23 15.76
N ALA A 213 -4.23 -14.81 15.27
CA ALA A 213 -3.26 -14.07 16.09
C ALA A 213 -3.83 -12.73 16.58
N VAL A 214 -4.52 -11.97 15.72
CA VAL A 214 -5.18 -10.72 16.12
C VAL A 214 -6.25 -10.98 17.17
N VAL A 215 -7.09 -12.00 16.99
CA VAL A 215 -8.15 -12.37 17.95
C VAL A 215 -7.55 -12.80 19.28
N LEU A 216 -6.50 -13.66 19.27
CA LEU A 216 -5.82 -14.09 20.48
C LEU A 216 -5.18 -12.92 21.24
N ILE A 217 -4.50 -12.01 20.55
CA ILE A 217 -3.90 -10.82 21.14
C ILE A 217 -4.98 -9.96 21.82
N LEU A 218 -6.16 -9.85 21.20
CA LEU A 218 -7.29 -9.09 21.75
C LEU A 218 -7.93 -9.77 22.96
N ILE A 219 -8.05 -11.10 22.97
CA ILE A 219 -8.66 -11.87 24.07
C ILE A 219 -7.72 -11.91 25.28
N PHE A 220 -6.42 -12.18 25.06
CA PHE A 220 -5.43 -12.33 26.14
C PHE A 220 -5.20 -11.06 26.97
N VAL A 221 -5.67 -9.92 26.49
CA VAL A 221 -5.53 -8.61 27.16
C VAL A 221 -6.85 -8.16 27.80
N LYS A 222 -7.94 -8.89 27.58
CA LYS A 222 -9.22 -8.58 28.23
C LYS A 222 -9.36 -9.27 29.62
N GLY A 223 -8.42 -10.16 29.94
CA GLY A 223 -8.24 -10.76 31.25
C GLY A 223 -7.07 -10.15 31.97
#